data_55060609d59971176e6b23a3cd7dccae
#
_entry.id   55060609d59971176e6b23a3cd7dccae
#
_cell.length_a   1.000
_cell.length_b   1.000
_cell.length_c   1.000
_cell.angle_alpha   90.00
_cell.angle_beta   90.00
_cell.angle_gamma   90.00
#
_symmetry.space_group_name_H-M   'P 1'
#
loop_
_entity.id
_entity.type
_entity.pdbx_description
1 polymer ?
#
loop_
_entity_poly.entity_id
_entity_poly.type
_entity_poly.pdbx_seq_one_letter_code
_entity_poly.pdbx_strand_id
1 'polypeptide(L)'
;MFNTTLTNAVENFARVILPLTEKDLEREWQWKDHDEEGVRFAFFVTLQELRHLAVTLSMLRSQPTPAQRILSQYHAAYMDLQAAILGLSDEDAEKRPLEGEWQVNKVYAHILGTDFGFTATVRYALELHRANKWTKDPIPDGEYPRLYAIRETDYDKLMDGPLSGKLVYHRGLHQRIVEEFSAITNSELDLPSTFWEETRFPIHHRLHRYEAHFTQHTVQIDKTLVAIGKSPTEAHRLLRKVYGALAEAEGQLIGVEKMDEAAILATASSIMQRTKEIEEILKSSTGS
;
A
#
# COMPACT_ATOMS: atom_id res chain seq x y z
N MET A 1 -7.39 3.35 11.57
CA MET A 1 -5.95 2.95 11.65
C MET A 1 -5.85 1.48 11.29
N PHE A 2 -4.95 1.09 10.37
CA PHE A 2 -4.76 -0.31 10.01
C PHE A 2 -4.27 -1.13 11.20
N ASN A 3 -4.68 -2.40 11.27
CA ASN A 3 -4.28 -3.24 12.39
C ASN A 3 -2.84 -3.73 12.22
N THR A 4 -1.92 -3.17 12.99
CA THR A 4 -0.49 -3.48 12.90
C THR A 4 -0.17 -4.96 13.12
N THR A 5 -0.99 -5.70 13.90
CA THR A 5 -0.79 -7.13 14.15
C THR A 5 -1.02 -7.95 12.88
N LEU A 6 -2.08 -7.66 12.12
CA LEU A 6 -2.39 -8.34 10.86
C LEU A 6 -1.34 -8.01 9.79
N THR A 7 -1.03 -6.70 9.61
CA THR A 7 0.00 -6.25 8.68
C THR A 7 1.34 -6.90 8.98
N ASN A 8 1.79 -6.93 10.24
CA ASN A 8 3.04 -7.56 10.67
C ASN A 8 3.05 -9.07 10.41
N ALA A 9 1.91 -9.77 10.60
CA ALA A 9 1.81 -11.19 10.31
C ALA A 9 2.04 -11.48 8.82
N VAL A 10 1.43 -10.69 7.92
CA VAL A 10 1.61 -10.83 6.47
C VAL A 10 3.02 -10.41 6.03
N GLU A 11 3.57 -9.32 6.58
CA GLU A 11 4.95 -8.90 6.28
C GLU A 11 5.99 -9.95 6.73
N ASN A 12 5.78 -10.59 7.89
CA ASN A 12 6.64 -11.67 8.35
C ASN A 12 6.51 -12.91 7.45
N PHE A 13 5.30 -13.28 7.05
CA PHE A 13 5.06 -14.33 6.05
C PHE A 13 5.79 -14.00 4.75
N ALA A 14 5.65 -12.79 4.22
CA ALA A 14 6.32 -12.35 3.00
C ALA A 14 7.85 -12.44 3.12
N ARG A 15 8.43 -12.04 4.24
CA ARG A 15 9.88 -12.10 4.49
C ARG A 15 10.44 -13.53 4.41
N VAL A 16 9.67 -14.50 4.92
CA VAL A 16 10.08 -15.92 4.91
C VAL A 16 9.93 -16.55 3.53
N ILE A 17 8.86 -16.20 2.84
CA ILE A 17 8.43 -16.87 1.61
C ILE A 17 9.07 -16.24 0.35
N LEU A 18 9.33 -14.93 0.34
CA LEU A 18 9.84 -14.22 -0.84
C LEU A 18 11.11 -14.83 -1.45
N PRO A 19 12.11 -15.30 -0.67
CA PRO A 19 13.34 -15.88 -1.23
C PRO A 19 13.18 -17.31 -1.73
N LEU A 20 12.01 -17.94 -1.59
CA LEU A 20 11.81 -19.34 -1.96
C LEU A 20 11.89 -19.54 -3.47
N THR A 21 12.59 -20.61 -3.85
CA THR A 21 12.62 -21.14 -5.22
C THR A 21 11.39 -21.99 -5.51
N GLU A 22 11.14 -22.29 -6.81
CA GLU A 22 10.07 -23.22 -7.21
C GLU A 22 10.22 -24.58 -6.49
N LYS A 23 11.46 -25.08 -6.35
CA LYS A 23 11.75 -26.33 -5.61
C LYS A 23 11.38 -26.23 -4.14
N ASP A 24 11.58 -25.07 -3.51
CA ASP A 24 11.18 -24.87 -2.12
C ASP A 24 9.66 -24.82 -1.96
N LEU A 25 8.95 -24.30 -2.95
CA LEU A 25 7.49 -24.27 -2.97
C LEU A 25 6.85 -25.67 -3.11
N GLU A 26 7.58 -26.64 -3.65
CA GLU A 26 7.15 -28.03 -3.82
C GLU A 26 7.46 -28.91 -2.59
N ARG A 27 8.12 -28.38 -1.55
CA ARG A 27 8.42 -29.17 -0.34
C ARG A 27 7.14 -29.61 0.33
N GLU A 28 7.14 -30.85 0.86
CA GLU A 28 6.03 -31.42 1.60
C GLU A 28 5.68 -30.54 2.81
N TRP A 29 4.45 -30.13 2.87
CA TRP A 29 3.83 -29.41 3.96
C TRP A 29 2.33 -29.50 3.82
N GLN A 30 1.62 -29.72 4.90
CA GLN A 30 0.18 -29.82 4.96
C GLN A 30 -0.37 -28.88 6.03
N TRP A 31 -1.40 -28.13 5.71
CA TRP A 31 -2.04 -27.22 6.64
C TRP A 31 -3.29 -27.85 7.24
N LYS A 32 -3.19 -28.29 8.51
CA LYS A 32 -4.32 -28.88 9.26
C LYS A 32 -4.98 -30.03 8.46
N ASP A 33 -6.30 -29.94 8.29
CA ASP A 33 -7.12 -30.97 7.62
C ASP A 33 -7.31 -30.69 6.11
N HIS A 34 -6.47 -29.85 5.50
CA HIS A 34 -6.51 -29.62 4.05
C HIS A 34 -5.87 -30.79 3.30
N ASP A 35 -6.45 -31.15 2.17
CA ASP A 35 -5.95 -32.23 1.31
C ASP A 35 -4.76 -31.79 0.45
N GLU A 36 -4.61 -30.48 0.20
CA GLU A 36 -3.54 -29.92 -0.60
C GLU A 36 -2.22 -29.95 0.17
N GLU A 37 -1.18 -30.32 -0.53
CA GLU A 37 0.17 -30.47 -0.01
C GLU A 37 1.13 -29.45 -0.61
N GLY A 38 2.25 -29.21 0.12
CA GLY A 38 3.34 -28.37 -0.31
C GLY A 38 3.27 -26.92 0.14
N VAL A 39 4.45 -26.33 0.33
CA VAL A 39 4.62 -24.95 0.80
C VAL A 39 3.88 -23.93 -0.07
N ARG A 40 3.75 -24.21 -1.38
CA ARG A 40 2.94 -23.39 -2.31
C ARG A 40 1.52 -23.16 -1.80
N PHE A 41 0.91 -24.15 -1.18
CA PHE A 41 -0.47 -24.05 -0.67
C PHE A 41 -0.62 -23.00 0.43
N ALA A 42 0.46 -22.66 1.15
CA ALA A 42 0.45 -21.62 2.19
C ALA A 42 -0.03 -20.25 1.68
N PHE A 43 0.27 -19.91 0.42
CA PHE A 43 -0.21 -18.66 -0.18
C PHE A 43 -1.73 -18.67 -0.35
N PHE A 44 -2.28 -19.78 -0.81
CA PHE A 44 -3.71 -19.90 -1.08
C PHE A 44 -4.53 -19.89 0.20
N VAL A 45 -4.07 -20.58 1.24
CA VAL A 45 -4.71 -20.53 2.56
C VAL A 45 -4.66 -19.12 3.12
N THR A 46 -3.50 -18.45 3.04
CA THR A 46 -3.35 -17.06 3.52
C THR A 46 -4.28 -16.12 2.75
N LEU A 47 -4.35 -16.26 1.43
CA LEU A 47 -5.26 -15.52 0.58
C LEU A 47 -6.74 -15.72 0.99
N GLN A 48 -7.15 -16.99 1.19
CA GLN A 48 -8.51 -17.34 1.56
C GLN A 48 -8.89 -16.79 2.93
N GLU A 49 -8.02 -16.92 3.93
CA GLU A 49 -8.26 -16.41 5.28
C GLU A 49 -8.40 -14.89 5.29
N LEU A 50 -7.55 -14.16 4.56
CA LEU A 50 -7.64 -12.70 4.42
C LEU A 50 -8.93 -12.25 3.73
N ARG A 51 -9.34 -12.94 2.66
CA ARG A 51 -10.61 -12.65 1.97
C ARG A 51 -11.83 -12.98 2.83
N HIS A 52 -11.77 -14.09 3.56
CA HIS A 52 -12.82 -14.43 4.52
C HIS A 52 -12.91 -13.35 5.62
N LEU A 53 -11.77 -12.88 6.12
CA LEU A 53 -11.71 -11.78 7.07
C LEU A 53 -12.33 -10.51 6.47
N ALA A 54 -12.02 -10.16 5.22
CA ALA A 54 -12.60 -8.98 4.57
C ALA A 54 -14.14 -9.05 4.53
N VAL A 55 -14.70 -10.22 4.19
CA VAL A 55 -16.15 -10.45 4.22
C VAL A 55 -16.70 -10.30 5.63
N THR A 56 -16.09 -10.93 6.64
CA THR A 56 -16.49 -10.83 8.04
C THR A 56 -16.50 -9.38 8.51
N LEU A 57 -15.42 -8.63 8.26
CA LEU A 57 -15.33 -7.22 8.63
C LEU A 57 -16.38 -6.36 7.93
N SER A 58 -16.66 -6.65 6.65
CA SER A 58 -17.69 -5.93 5.89
C SER A 58 -19.11 -6.10 6.46
N MET A 59 -19.38 -7.24 7.08
CA MET A 59 -20.67 -7.53 7.74
C MET A 59 -20.79 -6.85 9.11
N LEU A 60 -19.67 -6.59 9.77
CA LEU A 60 -19.61 -5.99 11.12
C LEU A 60 -19.58 -4.46 11.11
N ARG A 61 -19.20 -3.84 9.99
CA ARG A 61 -19.11 -2.40 9.88
C ARG A 61 -20.40 -1.76 9.38
N SER A 62 -20.60 -0.47 9.70
CA SER A 62 -21.58 0.37 9.02
C SER A 62 -21.20 0.56 7.53
N GLN A 63 -22.19 0.91 6.70
CA GLN A 63 -21.93 1.18 5.28
C GLN A 63 -20.85 2.25 5.11
N PRO A 64 -19.78 1.99 4.34
CA PRO A 64 -18.72 2.96 4.10
C PRO A 64 -19.24 4.17 3.30
N THR A 65 -18.76 5.36 3.67
CA THR A 65 -19.01 6.58 2.89
C THR A 65 -18.34 6.52 1.52
N PRO A 66 -18.73 7.35 0.55
CA PRO A 66 -18.02 7.47 -0.73
C PRO A 66 -16.53 7.79 -0.56
N ALA A 67 -16.14 8.68 0.36
CA ALA A 67 -14.74 8.97 0.66
C ALA A 67 -13.98 7.72 1.13
N GLN A 68 -14.55 6.95 2.07
CA GLN A 68 -13.96 5.70 2.56
C GLN A 68 -13.79 4.64 1.45
N ARG A 69 -14.74 4.57 0.50
CA ARG A 69 -14.63 3.67 -0.66
C ARG A 69 -13.50 4.07 -1.60
N ILE A 70 -13.35 5.37 -1.90
CA ILE A 70 -12.26 5.88 -2.72
C ILE A 70 -10.91 5.61 -2.03
N LEU A 71 -10.83 5.85 -0.73
CA LEU A 71 -9.62 5.57 0.04
C LEU A 71 -9.28 4.07 0.13
N SER A 72 -10.28 3.18 0.10
CA SER A 72 -10.02 1.73 -0.01
C SER A 72 -9.40 1.37 -1.36
N GLN A 73 -9.79 2.02 -2.46
CA GLN A 73 -9.16 1.85 -3.78
C GLN A 73 -7.72 2.37 -3.77
N TYR A 74 -7.50 3.56 -3.20
CA TYR A 74 -6.15 4.10 -3.02
C TYR A 74 -5.27 3.16 -2.18
N HIS A 75 -5.79 2.65 -1.06
CA HIS A 75 -5.07 1.68 -0.23
C HIS A 75 -4.72 0.40 -0.99
N ALA A 76 -5.63 -0.13 -1.80
CA ALA A 76 -5.36 -1.29 -2.62
C ALA A 76 -4.23 -1.03 -3.65
N ALA A 77 -4.24 0.13 -4.30
CA ALA A 77 -3.16 0.52 -5.22
C ALA A 77 -1.82 0.74 -4.50
N TYR A 78 -1.84 1.32 -3.30
CA TYR A 78 -0.66 1.44 -2.45
C TYR A 78 -0.07 0.06 -2.09
N MET A 79 -0.90 -0.89 -1.67
CA MET A 79 -0.46 -2.24 -1.30
C MET A 79 0.05 -3.03 -2.52
N ASP A 80 -0.51 -2.82 -3.71
CA ASP A 80 0.00 -3.39 -4.95
C ASP A 80 1.38 -2.84 -5.31
N LEU A 81 1.59 -1.51 -5.13
CA LEU A 81 2.91 -0.88 -5.29
C LEU A 81 3.93 -1.45 -4.29
N GLN A 82 3.56 -1.59 -3.00
CA GLN A 82 4.45 -2.17 -1.99
C GLN A 82 4.82 -3.61 -2.36
N ALA A 83 3.85 -4.40 -2.81
CA ALA A 83 4.08 -5.78 -3.23
C ALA A 83 4.96 -5.87 -4.49
N ALA A 84 4.85 -4.95 -5.44
CA ALA A 84 5.65 -4.96 -6.66
C ALA A 84 7.16 -4.80 -6.40
N ILE A 85 7.53 -4.11 -5.32
CA ILE A 85 8.93 -3.80 -4.97
C ILE A 85 9.45 -4.59 -3.75
N LEU A 86 8.72 -5.63 -3.32
CA LEU A 86 9.15 -6.49 -2.22
C LEU A 86 10.55 -7.03 -2.46
N GLY A 87 11.44 -6.85 -1.47
CA GLY A 87 12.81 -7.36 -1.50
C GLY A 87 13.75 -6.62 -2.47
N LEU A 88 13.31 -5.53 -3.09
CA LEU A 88 14.19 -4.72 -3.94
C LEU A 88 15.19 -3.95 -3.06
N SER A 89 16.48 -4.10 -3.35
CA SER A 89 17.54 -3.35 -2.67
C SER A 89 17.63 -1.91 -3.19
N ASP A 90 18.22 -1.00 -2.38
CA ASP A 90 18.50 0.36 -2.82
C ASP A 90 19.42 0.36 -4.04
N GLU A 91 20.42 -0.55 -4.12
CA GLU A 91 21.30 -0.69 -5.27
C GLU A 91 20.54 -1.08 -6.54
N ASP A 92 19.63 -2.06 -6.46
CA ASP A 92 18.82 -2.47 -7.61
C ASP A 92 17.84 -1.37 -8.04
N ALA A 93 17.32 -0.60 -7.08
CA ALA A 93 16.41 0.52 -7.37
C ALA A 93 17.08 1.68 -8.13
N GLU A 94 18.40 1.81 -8.06
CA GLU A 94 19.21 2.80 -8.82
C GLU A 94 19.66 2.30 -10.19
N LYS A 95 19.44 1.04 -10.53
CA LYS A 95 19.80 0.51 -11.85
C LYS A 95 18.99 1.17 -12.96
N ARG A 96 19.68 1.64 -13.98
CA ARG A 96 19.02 2.24 -15.15
C ARG A 96 18.56 1.13 -16.10
N PRO A 97 17.26 1.10 -16.47
CA PRO A 97 16.76 0.06 -17.38
C PRO A 97 17.28 0.27 -18.81
N LEU A 98 17.05 1.44 -19.37
CA LEU A 98 17.46 1.85 -20.72
C LEU A 98 17.73 3.36 -20.73
N GLU A 99 18.38 3.85 -21.80
CA GLU A 99 18.60 5.28 -21.98
C GLU A 99 17.25 6.03 -22.06
N GLY A 100 17.11 7.10 -21.27
CA GLY A 100 15.89 7.91 -21.20
C GLY A 100 14.82 7.40 -20.23
N GLU A 101 14.92 6.16 -19.76
CA GLU A 101 13.96 5.59 -18.79
C GLU A 101 14.38 5.88 -17.34
N TRP A 102 13.39 5.94 -16.44
CA TRP A 102 13.62 6.21 -15.03
C TRP A 102 13.97 4.93 -14.26
N GLN A 103 14.90 5.05 -13.29
CA GLN A 103 15.14 4.03 -12.29
C GLN A 103 13.93 3.91 -11.35
N VAL A 104 13.78 2.75 -10.69
CA VAL A 104 12.69 2.53 -9.72
C VAL A 104 12.68 3.59 -8.62
N ASN A 105 13.86 3.96 -8.08
CA ASN A 105 13.95 4.99 -7.03
C ASN A 105 13.40 6.34 -7.51
N LYS A 106 13.66 6.72 -8.76
CA LYS A 106 13.13 7.96 -9.34
C LYS A 106 11.62 7.90 -9.58
N VAL A 107 11.10 6.77 -10.07
CA VAL A 107 9.64 6.55 -10.21
C VAL A 107 8.98 6.64 -8.84
N TYR A 108 9.56 6.01 -7.82
CA TYR A 108 9.01 6.04 -6.48
C TYR A 108 9.04 7.44 -5.85
N ALA A 109 10.11 8.21 -6.06
CA ALA A 109 10.18 9.61 -5.65
C ALA A 109 9.06 10.45 -6.30
N HIS A 110 8.79 10.22 -7.60
CA HIS A 110 7.69 10.89 -8.29
C HIS A 110 6.32 10.53 -7.71
N ILE A 111 6.06 9.26 -7.38
CA ILE A 111 4.84 8.82 -6.71
C ILE A 111 4.69 9.56 -5.37
N LEU A 112 5.71 9.53 -4.54
CA LEU A 112 5.71 10.17 -3.22
C LEU A 112 5.51 11.69 -3.32
N GLY A 113 6.18 12.35 -4.26
CA GLY A 113 6.00 13.79 -4.51
C GLY A 113 4.58 14.14 -4.95
N THR A 114 3.95 13.26 -5.74
CA THR A 114 2.56 13.44 -6.16
C THR A 114 1.59 13.26 -4.99
N ASP A 115 1.86 12.32 -4.07
CA ASP A 115 1.06 12.16 -2.84
C ASP A 115 1.09 13.42 -1.99
N PHE A 116 2.24 14.05 -1.83
CA PHE A 116 2.34 15.36 -1.18
C PHE A 116 1.48 16.41 -1.88
N GLY A 117 1.58 16.51 -3.21
CA GLY A 117 0.84 17.49 -4.01
C GLY A 117 -0.68 17.31 -3.92
N PHE A 118 -1.18 16.08 -4.08
CA PHE A 118 -2.61 15.80 -3.95
C PHE A 118 -3.11 16.04 -2.52
N THR A 119 -2.33 15.62 -1.51
CA THR A 119 -2.66 15.86 -0.11
C THR A 119 -2.78 17.36 0.19
N ALA A 120 -1.81 18.17 -0.25
CA ALA A 120 -1.85 19.61 -0.08
C ALA A 120 -3.08 20.22 -0.74
N THR A 121 -3.41 19.78 -1.96
CA THR A 121 -4.57 20.27 -2.71
C THR A 121 -5.88 19.98 -1.98
N VAL A 122 -6.07 18.77 -1.49
CA VAL A 122 -7.30 18.39 -0.78
C VAL A 122 -7.38 19.11 0.57
N ARG A 123 -6.30 19.15 1.35
CA ARG A 123 -6.25 19.89 2.64
C ARG A 123 -6.59 21.35 2.46
N TYR A 124 -5.90 22.04 1.55
CA TYR A 124 -6.10 23.47 1.31
C TYR A 124 -7.52 23.78 0.89
N ALA A 125 -8.09 23.01 -0.04
CA ALA A 125 -9.47 23.18 -0.48
C ALA A 125 -10.44 23.01 0.70
N LEU A 126 -10.32 21.94 1.49
CA LEU A 126 -11.16 21.70 2.66
C LEU A 126 -11.06 22.82 3.70
N GLU A 127 -9.84 23.26 4.03
CA GLU A 127 -9.61 24.35 4.97
C GLU A 127 -10.31 25.64 4.54
N LEU A 128 -10.17 26.02 3.27
CA LEU A 128 -10.79 27.23 2.74
C LEU A 128 -12.33 27.13 2.69
N HIS A 129 -12.88 25.99 2.28
CA HIS A 129 -14.33 25.77 2.26
C HIS A 129 -14.93 25.79 3.67
N ARG A 130 -14.32 25.08 4.62
CA ARG A 130 -14.75 25.05 6.03
C ARG A 130 -14.69 26.43 6.68
N ALA A 131 -13.74 27.28 6.26
CA ALA A 131 -13.62 28.66 6.73
C ALA A 131 -14.49 29.67 5.97
N ASN A 132 -15.27 29.25 4.95
CA ASN A 132 -15.99 30.13 3.99
C ASN A 132 -15.06 31.15 3.30
N LYS A 133 -13.83 30.76 3.01
CA LYS A 133 -12.79 31.59 2.36
C LYS A 133 -12.29 31.01 1.03
N TRP A 134 -13.03 30.06 0.46
CA TRP A 134 -12.59 29.43 -0.76
C TRP A 134 -12.41 30.45 -1.89
N THR A 135 -11.30 30.33 -2.60
CA THR A 135 -10.93 31.11 -3.78
C THR A 135 -10.52 30.16 -4.91
N LYS A 136 -10.55 30.69 -6.13
CA LYS A 136 -10.10 29.95 -7.32
C LYS A 136 -8.58 30.01 -7.52
N ASP A 137 -7.87 30.73 -6.69
CA ASP A 137 -6.43 30.91 -6.84
C ASP A 137 -5.67 29.62 -6.48
N PRO A 138 -4.53 29.36 -7.11
CA PRO A 138 -3.67 28.24 -6.76
C PRO A 138 -3.14 28.39 -5.32
N ILE A 139 -2.67 27.27 -4.77
CA ILE A 139 -2.02 27.26 -3.45
C ILE A 139 -0.81 28.19 -3.51
N PRO A 140 -0.68 29.18 -2.61
CA PRO A 140 0.52 30.00 -2.53
C PRO A 140 1.75 29.16 -2.17
N ASP A 141 2.90 29.44 -2.78
CA ASP A 141 4.13 28.66 -2.56
C ASP A 141 4.52 28.53 -1.08
N GLY A 142 4.32 29.59 -0.30
CA GLY A 142 4.60 29.58 1.14
C GLY A 142 3.72 28.64 1.99
N GLU A 143 2.63 28.12 1.45
CA GLU A 143 1.72 27.20 2.15
C GLU A 143 2.17 25.73 2.06
N TYR A 144 2.94 25.35 1.04
CA TYR A 144 3.32 23.94 0.81
C TYR A 144 4.04 23.28 1.98
N PRO A 145 5.03 23.92 2.68
CA PRO A 145 5.69 23.28 3.82
C PRO A 145 4.71 22.91 4.95
N ARG A 146 3.72 23.77 5.21
CA ARG A 146 2.66 23.52 6.19
C ARG A 146 1.74 22.39 5.74
N LEU A 147 1.30 22.42 4.49
CA LEU A 147 0.38 21.43 3.91
C LEU A 147 1.04 20.05 3.78
N TYR A 148 2.32 20.00 3.47
CA TYR A 148 3.10 18.76 3.41
C TYR A 148 3.41 18.21 4.81
N ALA A 149 3.36 19.05 5.84
CA ALA A 149 3.77 18.71 7.21
C ALA A 149 5.20 18.13 7.29
N ILE A 150 6.11 18.69 6.48
CA ILE A 150 7.53 18.36 6.45
C ILE A 150 8.31 19.64 6.12
N ARG A 151 9.49 19.80 6.72
CA ARG A 151 10.39 20.93 6.38
C ARG A 151 10.95 20.74 4.97
N GLU A 152 11.15 21.82 4.25
CA GLU A 152 11.67 21.80 2.88
C GLU A 152 13.00 21.02 2.76
N THR A 153 13.95 21.29 3.67
CA THR A 153 15.23 20.57 3.70
C THR A 153 15.12 19.07 3.97
N ASP A 154 14.10 18.63 4.70
CA ASP A 154 13.85 17.23 4.97
C ASP A 154 13.11 16.56 3.81
N TYR A 155 12.24 17.33 3.13
CA TYR A 155 11.61 16.91 1.89
C TYR A 155 12.65 16.64 0.79
N ASP A 156 13.57 17.58 0.55
CA ASP A 156 14.63 17.40 -0.45
C ASP A 156 15.51 16.18 -0.14
N LYS A 157 15.94 16.03 1.12
CA LYS A 157 16.70 14.84 1.55
C LYS A 157 15.93 13.54 1.34
N LEU A 158 14.61 13.54 1.58
CA LEU A 158 13.76 12.38 1.37
C LEU A 158 13.67 12.04 -0.11
N MET A 159 13.45 13.05 -0.96
CA MET A 159 13.27 12.85 -2.40
C MET A 159 14.56 12.40 -3.09
N ASP A 160 15.72 12.90 -2.65
CA ASP A 160 17.04 12.50 -3.15
C ASP A 160 17.59 11.22 -2.48
N GLY A 161 16.97 10.77 -1.41
CA GLY A 161 17.42 9.64 -0.60
C GLY A 161 17.19 8.26 -1.25
N PRO A 162 17.62 7.18 -0.56
CA PRO A 162 17.44 5.81 -1.02
C PRO A 162 15.97 5.38 -0.99
N LEU A 163 15.62 4.33 -1.76
CA LEU A 163 14.27 3.77 -1.81
C LEU A 163 13.78 3.35 -0.42
N SER A 164 14.63 2.69 0.37
CA SER A 164 14.30 2.23 1.73
C SER A 164 13.81 3.36 2.65
N GLY A 165 14.45 4.51 2.59
CA GLY A 165 14.04 5.70 3.35
C GLY A 165 12.67 6.24 2.90
N LYS A 166 12.43 6.26 1.58
CA LYS A 166 11.14 6.66 1.00
C LYS A 166 10.01 5.72 1.42
N LEU A 167 10.26 4.40 1.42
CA LEU A 167 9.29 3.38 1.83
C LEU A 167 8.83 3.59 3.28
N VAL A 168 9.78 3.80 4.18
CA VAL A 168 9.47 4.05 5.61
C VAL A 168 8.63 5.31 5.79
N TYR A 169 9.03 6.40 5.14
CA TYR A 169 8.30 7.67 5.24
C TYR A 169 6.90 7.56 4.63
N HIS A 170 6.80 6.95 3.44
CA HIS A 170 5.56 6.82 2.68
C HIS A 170 4.50 6.00 3.44
N ARG A 171 4.91 4.94 4.16
CA ARG A 171 4.00 4.19 5.04
C ARG A 171 3.28 5.10 6.03
N GLY A 172 4.02 5.97 6.71
CA GLY A 172 3.44 6.93 7.65
C GLY A 172 2.58 8.00 6.97
N LEU A 173 2.99 8.48 5.80
CA LEU A 173 2.21 9.45 5.02
C LEU A 173 0.90 8.84 4.56
N HIS A 174 0.93 7.63 3.98
CA HIS A 174 -0.24 6.90 3.53
C HIS A 174 -1.28 6.71 4.66
N GLN A 175 -0.83 6.26 5.84
CA GLN A 175 -1.69 6.11 7.01
C GLN A 175 -2.37 7.44 7.39
N ARG A 176 -1.61 8.53 7.44
CA ARG A 176 -2.15 9.87 7.76
C ARG A 176 -3.18 10.34 6.73
N ILE A 177 -2.92 10.12 5.42
CA ILE A 177 -3.84 10.49 4.35
C ILE A 177 -5.16 9.75 4.50
N VAL A 178 -5.10 8.43 4.69
CA VAL A 178 -6.30 7.58 4.84
C VAL A 178 -7.09 7.97 6.10
N GLU A 179 -6.40 8.19 7.22
CA GLU A 179 -7.05 8.58 8.48
C GLU A 179 -7.74 9.93 8.36
N GLU A 180 -7.03 10.96 7.87
CA GLU A 180 -7.53 12.31 7.74
C GLU A 180 -8.70 12.42 6.77
N PHE A 181 -8.56 11.81 5.59
CA PHE A 181 -9.56 11.96 4.52
C PHE A 181 -10.75 11.02 4.65
N SER A 182 -10.68 10.02 5.51
CA SER A 182 -11.83 9.15 5.82
C SER A 182 -13.01 9.89 6.45
N ALA A 183 -12.75 11.07 7.01
CA ALA A 183 -13.75 11.94 7.63
C ALA A 183 -14.39 12.95 6.65
N ILE A 184 -13.97 12.98 5.37
CA ILE A 184 -14.57 13.87 4.36
C ILE A 184 -16.03 13.48 4.15
N THR A 185 -16.92 14.47 4.28
CA THR A 185 -18.36 14.28 4.10
C THR A 185 -18.76 14.23 2.62
N ASN A 186 -19.94 13.66 2.35
CA ASN A 186 -20.45 13.59 0.96
C ASN A 186 -20.56 14.96 0.30
N SER A 187 -20.99 15.98 1.05
CA SER A 187 -21.09 17.35 0.53
C SER A 187 -19.73 17.99 0.25
N GLU A 188 -18.70 17.63 0.99
CA GLU A 188 -17.35 18.13 0.76
C GLU A 188 -16.70 17.49 -0.47
N LEU A 189 -17.08 16.27 -0.84
CA LEU A 189 -16.53 15.58 -2.02
C LEU A 189 -16.80 16.32 -3.33
N ASP A 190 -17.90 17.06 -3.43
CA ASP A 190 -18.29 17.82 -4.63
C ASP A 190 -17.72 19.24 -4.65
N LEU A 191 -17.07 19.67 -3.56
CA LEU A 191 -16.48 21.01 -3.50
C LEU A 191 -15.30 21.14 -4.47
N PRO A 192 -15.18 22.29 -5.17
CA PRO A 192 -14.09 22.51 -6.11
C PRO A 192 -12.75 22.67 -5.39
N SER A 193 -11.70 22.19 -6.05
CA SER A 193 -10.31 22.35 -5.65
C SER A 193 -9.48 22.88 -6.81
N THR A 194 -8.45 23.66 -6.50
CA THR A 194 -7.48 24.18 -7.48
C THR A 194 -6.12 23.58 -7.18
N PHE A 195 -5.43 23.10 -8.20
CA PHE A 195 -4.04 22.63 -8.12
C PHE A 195 -3.20 23.52 -9.08
N TRP A 196 -2.35 22.94 -9.90
CA TRP A 196 -1.57 23.70 -10.88
C TRP A 196 -2.31 23.94 -12.22
N GLU A 197 -3.33 23.12 -12.52
CA GLU A 197 -4.13 23.28 -13.73
C GLU A 197 -5.22 24.34 -13.56
N GLU A 198 -5.59 24.99 -14.65
CA GLU A 198 -6.68 26.01 -14.67
C GLU A 198 -8.05 25.39 -14.38
N THR A 199 -8.24 24.12 -14.74
CA THR A 199 -9.50 23.41 -14.52
C THR A 199 -9.68 23.07 -13.04
N ARG A 200 -10.83 23.45 -12.51
CA ARG A 200 -11.21 23.11 -11.14
C ARG A 200 -11.88 21.77 -11.12
N PHE A 201 -11.30 20.86 -10.37
CA PHE A 201 -11.87 19.54 -10.16
C PHE A 201 -12.45 19.41 -8.76
N PRO A 202 -13.55 18.65 -8.60
CA PRO A 202 -14.08 18.38 -7.27
C PRO A 202 -13.10 17.53 -6.45
N ILE A 203 -13.22 17.58 -5.11
CA ILE A 203 -12.34 16.86 -4.19
C ILE A 203 -12.36 15.36 -4.47
N HIS A 204 -13.53 14.76 -4.79
CA HIS A 204 -13.57 13.33 -5.13
C HIS A 204 -12.67 12.98 -6.33
N HIS A 205 -12.56 13.86 -7.34
CA HIS A 205 -11.63 13.66 -8.46
C HIS A 205 -10.17 13.61 -7.96
N ARG A 206 -9.79 14.51 -7.04
CA ARG A 206 -8.44 14.52 -6.47
C ARG A 206 -8.15 13.23 -5.71
N LEU A 207 -9.11 12.74 -4.95
CA LEU A 207 -8.96 11.47 -4.22
C LEU A 207 -8.80 10.28 -5.18
N HIS A 208 -9.55 10.20 -6.28
CA HIS A 208 -9.37 9.16 -7.30
C HIS A 208 -8.03 9.24 -8.04
N ARG A 209 -7.39 10.43 -8.07
CA ARG A 209 -6.08 10.58 -8.70
C ARG A 209 -4.99 9.79 -7.99
N TYR A 210 -5.09 9.57 -6.69
CA TYR A 210 -4.12 8.74 -5.96
C TYR A 210 -4.08 7.32 -6.54
N GLU A 211 -5.23 6.64 -6.58
CA GLU A 211 -5.33 5.27 -7.10
C GLU A 211 -4.84 5.17 -8.54
N ALA A 212 -5.35 6.05 -9.42
CA ALA A 212 -4.98 6.04 -10.83
C ALA A 212 -3.48 6.28 -11.06
N HIS A 213 -2.87 7.19 -10.30
CA HIS A 213 -1.45 7.50 -10.39
C HIS A 213 -0.56 6.34 -9.88
N PHE A 214 -0.94 5.74 -8.77
CA PHE A 214 -0.23 4.56 -8.23
C PHE A 214 -0.29 3.41 -9.21
N THR A 215 -1.47 3.07 -9.74
CA THR A 215 -1.64 1.99 -10.71
C THR A 215 -0.77 2.23 -11.95
N GLN A 216 -0.78 3.45 -12.49
CA GLN A 216 0.05 3.81 -13.65
C GLN A 216 1.54 3.56 -13.39
N HIS A 217 2.04 4.04 -12.26
CA HIS A 217 3.47 3.96 -11.94
C HIS A 217 3.89 2.60 -11.40
N THR A 218 2.99 1.82 -10.81
CA THR A 218 3.26 0.40 -10.49
C THR A 218 3.52 -0.40 -11.76
N VAL A 219 2.73 -0.19 -12.82
CA VAL A 219 2.98 -0.80 -14.14
C VAL A 219 4.33 -0.34 -14.72
N GLN A 220 4.70 0.93 -14.54
CA GLN A 220 6.02 1.43 -14.97
C GLN A 220 7.15 0.75 -14.19
N ILE A 221 7.01 0.58 -12.87
CA ILE A 221 7.97 -0.14 -12.03
C ILE A 221 8.10 -1.60 -12.48
N ASP A 222 6.98 -2.31 -12.72
CA ASP A 222 7.00 -3.69 -13.21
C ASP A 222 7.81 -3.81 -14.51
N LYS A 223 7.62 -2.89 -15.45
CA LYS A 223 8.41 -2.84 -16.71
C LYS A 223 9.89 -2.58 -16.43
N THR A 224 10.19 -1.64 -15.55
CA THR A 224 11.58 -1.31 -15.17
C THR A 224 12.27 -2.49 -14.52
N LEU A 225 11.60 -3.21 -13.57
CA LEU A 225 12.14 -4.40 -12.92
C LEU A 225 12.50 -5.49 -13.92
N VAL A 226 11.63 -5.76 -14.90
CA VAL A 226 11.93 -6.72 -15.97
C VAL A 226 13.15 -6.28 -16.79
N ALA A 227 13.23 -5.00 -17.14
CA ALA A 227 14.34 -4.45 -17.95
C ALA A 227 15.68 -4.50 -17.23
N ILE A 228 15.75 -4.43 -15.91
CA ILE A 228 16.97 -4.60 -15.10
C ILE A 228 17.25 -6.05 -14.68
N GLY A 229 16.50 -7.03 -15.21
CA GLY A 229 16.69 -8.45 -14.91
C GLY A 229 16.09 -8.92 -13.58
N LYS A 230 15.16 -8.17 -13.02
CA LYS A 230 14.45 -8.48 -11.77
C LYS A 230 13.01 -8.92 -12.01
N SER A 231 12.81 -9.85 -12.95
CA SER A 231 11.50 -10.41 -13.20
C SER A 231 10.92 -11.09 -11.95
N PRO A 232 9.62 -10.92 -11.65
CA PRO A 232 9.02 -11.51 -10.46
C PRO A 232 9.02 -13.04 -10.54
N THR A 233 9.47 -13.70 -9.46
CA THR A 233 9.37 -15.15 -9.26
C THR A 233 7.92 -15.59 -9.05
N GLU A 234 7.65 -16.89 -9.01
CA GLU A 234 6.34 -17.43 -8.64
C GLU A 234 5.96 -16.96 -7.22
N ALA A 235 6.87 -17.10 -6.24
CA ALA A 235 6.65 -16.64 -4.86
C ALA A 235 6.25 -15.15 -4.82
N HIS A 236 6.96 -14.30 -5.56
CA HIS A 236 6.65 -12.86 -5.62
C HIS A 236 5.25 -12.61 -6.19
N ARG A 237 4.88 -13.29 -7.29
CA ARG A 237 3.53 -13.16 -7.89
C ARG A 237 2.41 -13.60 -6.95
N LEU A 238 2.63 -14.69 -6.21
CA LEU A 238 1.68 -15.18 -5.22
C LEU A 238 1.57 -14.22 -4.01
N LEU A 239 2.70 -13.70 -3.50
CA LEU A 239 2.69 -12.68 -2.45
C LEU A 239 1.92 -11.43 -2.87
N ARG A 240 2.06 -10.98 -4.11
CA ARG A 240 1.28 -9.83 -4.61
C ARG A 240 -0.23 -10.06 -4.50
N LYS A 241 -0.71 -11.32 -4.69
CA LYS A 241 -2.12 -11.67 -4.45
C LYS A 241 -2.48 -11.66 -2.96
N VAL A 242 -1.57 -12.09 -2.09
CA VAL A 242 -1.77 -12.02 -0.63
C VAL A 242 -1.86 -10.56 -0.17
N TYR A 243 -1.00 -9.66 -0.67
CA TYR A 243 -1.07 -8.23 -0.37
C TYR A 243 -2.38 -7.58 -0.86
N GLY A 244 -2.88 -8.00 -2.02
CA GLY A 244 -4.21 -7.58 -2.49
C GLY A 244 -5.32 -8.01 -1.55
N ALA A 245 -5.28 -9.25 -1.04
CA ALA A 245 -6.27 -9.72 -0.07
C ALA A 245 -6.14 -9.04 1.31
N LEU A 246 -4.90 -8.71 1.73
CA LEU A 246 -4.68 -7.88 2.91
C LEU A 246 -5.31 -6.50 2.73
N ALA A 247 -5.10 -5.86 1.58
CA ALA A 247 -5.71 -4.57 1.26
C ALA A 247 -7.25 -4.61 1.27
N GLU A 248 -7.86 -5.71 0.79
CA GLU A 248 -9.30 -5.93 0.87
C GLU A 248 -9.80 -5.93 2.34
N ALA A 249 -9.07 -6.64 3.23
CA ALA A 249 -9.41 -6.71 4.65
C ALA A 249 -9.17 -5.35 5.35
N GLU A 250 -8.01 -4.73 5.17
CA GLU A 250 -7.67 -3.43 5.75
C GLU A 250 -8.56 -2.31 5.23
N GLY A 251 -9.00 -2.38 3.97
CA GLY A 251 -9.97 -1.45 3.39
C GLY A 251 -11.29 -1.41 4.16
N GLN A 252 -11.68 -2.52 4.81
CA GLN A 252 -12.88 -2.55 5.67
C GLN A 252 -12.68 -1.79 7.00
N LEU A 253 -11.45 -1.47 7.38
CA LEU A 253 -11.16 -0.75 8.62
C LEU A 253 -11.12 0.77 8.43
N ILE A 254 -11.11 1.25 7.20
CA ILE A 254 -11.01 2.69 6.89
C ILE A 254 -12.24 3.43 7.43
N GLY A 255 -12.01 4.41 8.32
CA GLY A 255 -13.05 5.22 8.94
C GLY A 255 -13.87 4.50 10.02
N VAL A 256 -13.41 3.33 10.50
CA VAL A 256 -14.05 2.59 11.58
C VAL A 256 -13.36 2.93 12.91
N GLU A 257 -14.12 3.47 13.87
CA GLU A 257 -13.57 3.85 15.19
C GLU A 257 -13.36 2.64 16.11
N LYS A 258 -14.30 1.69 16.09
CA LYS A 258 -14.25 0.49 16.93
C LYS A 258 -14.72 -0.71 16.15
N MET A 259 -13.93 -1.76 16.17
CA MET A 259 -14.26 -3.07 15.61
C MET A 259 -13.87 -4.16 16.60
N ASP A 260 -14.62 -5.27 16.57
CA ASP A 260 -14.20 -6.48 17.27
C ASP A 260 -12.92 -7.02 16.63
N GLU A 261 -11.84 -7.02 17.40
CA GLU A 261 -10.53 -7.44 16.93
C GLU A 261 -10.34 -8.96 16.92
N ALA A 262 -11.28 -9.74 17.47
CA ALA A 262 -11.11 -11.18 17.64
C ALA A 262 -10.85 -11.89 16.30
N ALA A 263 -11.60 -11.57 15.26
CA ALA A 263 -11.42 -12.16 13.92
C ALA A 263 -10.06 -11.77 13.31
N ILE A 264 -9.65 -10.52 13.50
CA ILE A 264 -8.35 -10.01 13.03
C ILE A 264 -7.20 -10.74 13.71
N LEU A 265 -7.25 -10.86 15.03
CA LEU A 265 -6.22 -11.54 15.83
C LEU A 265 -6.16 -13.04 15.51
N ALA A 266 -7.31 -13.69 15.32
CA ALA A 266 -7.36 -15.09 14.91
C ALA A 266 -6.70 -15.33 13.55
N THR A 267 -6.99 -14.50 12.56
CA THR A 267 -6.35 -14.55 11.22
C THR A 267 -4.85 -14.28 11.30
N ALA A 268 -4.43 -13.24 12.02
CA ALA A 268 -3.01 -12.93 12.22
C ALA A 268 -2.25 -14.10 12.89
N SER A 269 -2.85 -14.71 13.93
CA SER A 269 -2.26 -15.86 14.63
C SER A 269 -2.12 -17.08 13.72
N SER A 270 -3.14 -17.36 12.87
CA SER A 270 -3.10 -18.44 11.88
C SER A 270 -1.96 -18.24 10.87
N ILE A 271 -1.78 -17.02 10.35
CA ILE A 271 -0.69 -16.68 9.42
C ILE A 271 0.67 -16.83 10.10
N MET A 272 0.83 -16.35 11.34
CA MET A 272 2.08 -16.48 12.10
C MET A 272 2.45 -17.94 12.39
N GLN A 273 1.47 -18.79 12.76
CA GLN A 273 1.69 -20.21 12.98
C GLN A 273 2.21 -20.88 11.70
N ARG A 274 1.55 -20.65 10.58
CA ARG A 274 1.94 -21.16 9.26
C ARG A 274 3.33 -20.72 8.86
N THR A 275 3.64 -19.44 9.06
CA THR A 275 4.98 -18.90 8.80
C THR A 275 6.06 -19.64 9.58
N LYS A 276 5.82 -19.89 10.87
CA LYS A 276 6.76 -20.62 11.73
C LYS A 276 6.97 -22.05 11.27
N GLU A 277 5.91 -22.78 10.92
CA GLU A 277 6.02 -24.17 10.41
C GLU A 277 6.88 -24.23 9.14
N ILE A 278 6.68 -23.26 8.20
CA ILE A 278 7.49 -23.19 6.98
C ILE A 278 8.96 -22.87 7.32
N GLU A 279 9.23 -21.92 8.21
CA GLU A 279 10.61 -21.63 8.65
C GLU A 279 11.31 -22.88 9.22
N GLU A 280 10.61 -23.72 9.97
CA GLU A 280 11.15 -24.96 10.54
C GLU A 280 11.51 -25.98 9.46
N ILE A 281 10.64 -26.16 8.44
CA ILE A 281 10.90 -27.02 7.28
C ILE A 281 12.13 -26.56 6.50
N LEU A 282 12.26 -25.26 6.29
CA LEU A 282 13.42 -24.70 5.56
C LEU A 282 14.73 -24.90 6.30
N LYS A 283 14.75 -24.79 7.64
CA LYS A 283 15.93 -25.01 8.48
C LYS A 283 16.36 -26.48 8.53
N SER A 284 15.42 -27.41 8.58
CA SER A 284 15.72 -28.86 8.63
C SER A 284 16.44 -29.36 7.38
N SER A 285 16.28 -28.69 6.25
CA SER A 285 16.88 -29.07 4.96
C SER A 285 18.27 -28.49 4.70
N THR A 286 18.72 -27.52 5.51
CA THR A 286 20.06 -26.93 5.38
C THR A 286 21.10 -27.66 6.21
N GLY A 287 20.71 -28.65 7.03
CA GLY A 287 21.56 -29.48 7.88
C GLY A 287 21.91 -30.87 7.33
N SER A 288 21.52 -31.16 6.08
CA SER A 288 21.85 -32.39 5.33
C SER A 288 22.78 -32.05 4.18
#